data_c8748c9885ae18d2625f1e2232c3a239
#
_entry.id   c8748c9885ae18d2625f1e2232c3a239
#
_cell.length_a   1.000
_cell.length_b   1.000
_cell.length_c   1.000
_cell.angle_alpha   90.00
_cell.angle_beta   90.00
_cell.angle_gamma   90.00
#
_symmetry.space_group_name_H-M   'P 1'
#
loop_
_entity.id
_entity.type
_entity.pdbx_description
1 polymer ?
#
loop_
_entity_poly.entity_id
_entity_poly.type
_entity_poly.pdbx_seq_one_letter_code
_entity_poly.pdbx_strand_id
1 'polypeptide(L)' 'MSEIEMLEKARLVGMDEELLSYAKQIQRQLGTEGDEALWLDCLEMAYNELIINGL' A
#
# COMPACT_ATOMS: atom_id res chain seq x y z
N MET A 1 -9.89 1.07 5.71
CA MET A 1 -9.37 2.44 5.53
C MET A 1 -9.40 2.80 4.06
N SER A 2 -9.61 4.06 3.75
CA SER A 2 -9.55 4.51 2.37
C SER A 2 -8.09 4.67 1.92
N GLU A 3 -7.89 4.72 0.60
CA GLU A 3 -6.57 4.95 0.04
C GLU A 3 -5.96 6.26 0.54
N ILE A 4 -6.79 7.31 0.58
CA ILE A 4 -6.32 8.63 1.03
C ILE A 4 -5.86 8.58 2.47
N GLU A 5 -6.61 7.90 3.34
CA GLU A 5 -6.24 7.79 4.74
C GLU A 5 -4.92 7.05 4.93
N MET A 6 -4.73 5.95 4.20
CA MET A 6 -3.49 5.20 4.28
C MET A 6 -2.30 6.01 3.81
N LEU A 7 -2.47 6.75 2.71
CA LEU A 7 -1.40 7.60 2.19
C LEU A 7 -1.08 8.75 3.12
N GLU A 8 -2.08 9.35 3.75
CA GLU A 8 -1.83 10.42 4.70
C GLU A 8 -1.05 9.93 5.91
N LYS A 9 -1.43 8.79 6.46
CA LYS A 9 -0.72 8.21 7.60
C LYS A 9 0.70 7.80 7.23
N ALA A 10 0.88 7.25 6.05
CA ALA A 10 2.21 6.90 5.57
C ALA A 10 3.09 8.13 5.40
N ARG A 11 2.50 9.24 4.93
CA ARG A 11 3.22 10.50 4.77
C ARG A 11 3.71 11.04 6.11
N LEU A 12 2.90 10.89 7.16
CA LEU A 12 3.28 11.37 8.48
C LEU A 12 4.54 10.69 9.01
N VAL A 13 4.80 9.46 8.59
CA VAL A 13 6.00 8.73 8.98
C VAL A 13 7.04 8.67 7.85
N GLY A 14 6.81 9.40 6.76
CA GLY A 14 7.77 9.48 5.66
C GLY A 14 7.85 8.25 4.80
N MET A 15 6.80 7.44 4.74
CA MET A 15 6.80 6.17 4.02
C MET A 15 5.76 6.10 2.91
N ASP A 16 5.26 7.23 2.45
CA ASP A 16 4.23 7.25 1.42
C ASP A 16 4.73 6.67 0.08
N GLU A 17 5.95 7.02 -0.32
CA GLU A 17 6.52 6.48 -1.56
C GLU A 17 6.80 4.98 -1.42
N GLU A 18 7.31 4.55 -0.28
CA GLU A 18 7.57 3.15 -0.04
C GLU A 18 6.29 2.34 -0.01
N LEU A 19 5.24 2.90 0.55
CA LEU A 19 3.93 2.25 0.58
C LEU A 19 3.42 1.99 -0.84
N LEU A 20 3.47 3.01 -1.70
CA LEU A 20 3.01 2.88 -3.09
C LEU A 20 3.86 1.87 -3.85
N SER A 21 5.17 1.94 -3.68
CA SER A 21 6.11 1.04 -4.34
C SER A 21 5.87 -0.42 -3.93
N TYR A 22 5.67 -0.65 -2.64
CA TYR A 22 5.42 -1.97 -2.11
C TYR A 22 4.08 -2.53 -2.61
N ALA A 23 3.04 -1.70 -2.62
CA ALA A 23 1.73 -2.10 -3.11
C ALA A 23 1.79 -2.51 -4.59
N LYS A 24 2.53 -1.76 -5.40
CA LYS A 24 2.72 -2.10 -6.81
C LYS A 24 3.46 -3.42 -6.96
N GLN A 25 4.43 -3.67 -6.11
CA GLN A 25 5.17 -4.92 -6.13
C GLN A 25 4.26 -6.11 -5.80
N ILE A 26 3.37 -5.95 -4.82
CA ILE A 26 2.40 -6.98 -4.48
C ILE A 26 1.48 -7.26 -5.67
N GLN A 27 0.98 -6.20 -6.32
CA GLN A 27 0.15 -6.36 -7.51
C GLN A 27 0.86 -7.14 -8.60
N ARG A 28 2.13 -6.84 -8.82
CA ARG A 28 2.92 -7.52 -9.84
C ARG A 28 3.09 -8.99 -9.53
N GLN A 29 3.35 -9.31 -8.27
CA GLN A 29 3.52 -10.70 -7.84
C GLN A 29 2.23 -11.51 -7.99
N LEU A 30 1.09 -10.89 -7.76
CA LEU A 30 -0.22 -11.54 -7.89
C LEU A 30 -0.74 -11.53 -9.33
N GLY A 31 -0.06 -10.84 -10.23
CA GLY A 31 -0.51 -10.75 -11.63
C GLY A 31 -1.78 -9.93 -11.79
N THR A 32 -2.02 -8.98 -10.89
CA THR A 32 -3.23 -8.17 -10.89
C THR A 32 -2.96 -6.71 -11.29
N GLU A 33 -1.90 -6.47 -12.04
CA GLU A 33 -1.58 -5.14 -12.51
C GLU A 33 -2.72 -4.57 -13.35
N GLY A 34 -3.10 -3.33 -13.06
CA GLY A 34 -4.20 -2.67 -13.77
C GLY A 34 -5.57 -2.97 -13.20
N ASP A 35 -5.70 -3.86 -12.23
CA ASP A 35 -6.99 -4.15 -11.58
C ASP A 35 -7.19 -3.19 -10.41
N GLU A 36 -8.01 -2.17 -10.64
CA GLU A 36 -8.26 -1.16 -9.62
C GLU A 36 -8.98 -1.70 -8.38
N ALA A 37 -9.81 -2.73 -8.56
CA ALA A 37 -10.52 -3.32 -7.43
C ALA A 37 -9.55 -4.01 -6.46
N LEU A 38 -8.50 -4.62 -6.98
CA LEU A 38 -7.50 -5.28 -6.14
C LEU A 38 -6.39 -4.35 -5.68
N TRP A 39 -6.29 -3.16 -6.28
CA TRP A 39 -5.30 -2.17 -5.87
C TRP A 39 -5.43 -1.80 -4.40
N LEU A 40 -6.67 -1.55 -3.95
CA LEU A 40 -6.91 -1.17 -2.57
C LEU A 40 -6.51 -2.29 -1.61
N ASP A 41 -6.79 -3.54 -1.97
CA ASP A 41 -6.39 -4.69 -1.15
C ASP A 41 -4.88 -4.78 -1.05
N CYS A 42 -4.17 -4.59 -2.17
CA CYS A 42 -2.71 -4.59 -2.18
C CYS A 42 -2.14 -3.46 -1.33
N LEU A 43 -2.77 -2.30 -1.41
CA LEU A 43 -2.35 -1.14 -0.63
C LEU A 43 -2.54 -1.39 0.87
N GLU A 44 -3.65 -2.03 1.26
CA GLU A 44 -3.88 -2.38 2.65
C GLU A 44 -2.85 -3.37 3.17
N MET A 45 -2.52 -4.37 2.36
CA MET A 45 -1.49 -5.35 2.74
C MET A 45 -0.14 -4.66 2.94
N ALA A 46 0.22 -3.78 2.02
CA ALA A 46 1.46 -3.03 2.12
C ALA A 46 1.45 -2.13 3.35
N TYR A 47 0.33 -1.46 3.60
CA TYR A 47 0.18 -0.58 4.75
C TYR A 47 0.38 -1.36 6.05
N ASN A 48 -0.28 -2.51 6.17
CA ASN A 48 -0.15 -3.33 7.38
C ASN A 48 1.29 -3.76 7.61
N GLU A 49 1.98 -4.19 6.56
CA GLU A 49 3.35 -4.67 6.71
C GLU A 49 4.36 -3.55 6.97
N LEU A 50 4.23 -2.42 6.28
CA LEU A 50 5.21 -1.35 6.38
C LEU A 50 4.94 -0.40 7.54
N ILE A 51 3.67 -0.08 7.79
CA ILE A 51 3.33 0.95 8.75
C ILE A 51 2.95 0.35 10.11
N ILE A 52 2.07 -0.63 10.11
CA ILE A 52 1.58 -1.19 11.37
C ILE A 52 2.58 -2.18 11.97
N ASN A 53 3.03 -3.15 11.18
CA ASN A 53 3.95 -4.18 11.66
C ASN A 53 5.41 -3.75 11.61
N GLY A 54 5.73 -2.78 10.76
CA GLY A 54 7.10 -2.28 10.63
C GLY A 54 7.51 -1.31 11.73
N LEU A 55 6.55 -0.86 12.51
CA LEU A 55 6.80 0.03 13.62
C LEU A 55 6.78 -0.72 14.95
#